data_6a18182075cdb73bd20d53ecba94a3bd
#
_entry.id   6a18182075cdb73bd20d53ecba94a3bd
#
_cell.length_a   1.000
_cell.length_b   1.000
_cell.length_c   1.000
_cell.angle_alpha   90.00
_cell.angle_beta   90.00
_cell.angle_gamma   90.00
#
_symmetry.space_group_name_H-M   'P 1'
#
loop_
_entity.id
_entity.type
_entity.pdbx_description
1 polymer ?
#
loop_
_entity_poly.entity_id
_entity_poly.type
_entity_poly.pdbx_seq_one_letter_code
_entity_poly.pdbx_strand_id
1 'polypeptide(L)'
;MIYFAGMNGKPSNVTETSVSNELYFSGVEQLLAEGKSVRIKAKGRSMEPFIRDGRDEIVLAAGIAPEIGRTVLARTAEGIVLHRVIKIEGTAVTLMGDGNLYKTESCLREDIIAVVTRIVRAGKSIDPECFMERFKARIWMIARPLRRPMLRIWRIFCK
;
A
#
# COMPACT_ATOMS: atom_id res chain seq x y z
N MET A 1 10.94 3.75 -4.24
CA MET A 1 11.87 2.73 -4.82
C MET A 1 11.50 1.39 -4.21
N ILE A 2 11.04 0.41 -4.98
CA ILE A 2 10.51 -0.88 -4.50
C ILE A 2 11.40 -1.98 -5.09
N TYR A 3 11.84 -2.97 -4.29
CA TYR A 3 12.71 -4.06 -4.72
C TYR A 3 11.95 -5.38 -4.82
N PHE A 4 12.31 -6.20 -5.82
CA PHE A 4 11.83 -7.56 -6.00
C PHE A 4 12.58 -8.52 -5.06
N ALA A 5 11.86 -9.38 -4.34
CA ALA A 5 12.39 -10.61 -3.78
C ALA A 5 11.96 -11.76 -4.70
N GLY A 6 12.87 -12.23 -5.55
CA GLY A 6 12.67 -13.39 -6.40
C GLY A 6 12.60 -14.67 -5.58
N MET A 7 11.82 -15.63 -6.05
CA MET A 7 11.70 -16.99 -5.51
C MET A 7 13.02 -17.73 -5.60
N ASN A 8 13.38 -18.38 -4.50
CA ASN A 8 14.42 -19.42 -4.32
C ASN A 8 15.50 -19.64 -5.39
N GLY A 9 16.70 -19.13 -5.11
CA GLY A 9 17.94 -19.51 -5.75
C GLY A 9 19.11 -18.90 -4.98
N LYS A 10 20.17 -19.67 -4.70
CA LYS A 10 21.40 -19.25 -3.99
C LYS A 10 22.00 -17.98 -4.62
N PRO A 11 22.64 -17.09 -3.81
CA PRO A 11 23.16 -15.82 -4.33
C PRO A 11 24.40 -16.04 -5.17
N SER A 12 24.33 -15.75 -6.45
CA SER A 12 25.48 -15.47 -7.29
C SER A 12 25.29 -14.09 -7.90
N ASN A 13 26.16 -13.14 -7.50
CA ASN A 13 26.37 -11.81 -8.08
C ASN A 13 25.07 -11.07 -8.51
N VAL A 14 24.39 -10.48 -7.54
CA VAL A 14 23.29 -9.54 -7.81
C VAL A 14 23.91 -8.21 -8.21
N THR A 15 23.95 -7.92 -9.48
CA THR A 15 24.10 -6.56 -9.99
C THR A 15 22.81 -5.82 -9.60
N GLU A 16 22.87 -4.85 -8.69
CA GLU A 16 21.75 -3.98 -8.37
C GLU A 16 21.41 -3.12 -9.60
N THR A 17 20.54 -3.64 -10.45
CA THR A 17 19.96 -2.85 -11.53
C THR A 17 18.78 -2.07 -10.94
N SER A 18 18.90 -0.76 -10.84
CA SER A 18 17.77 0.11 -10.49
C SER A 18 16.80 0.10 -11.68
N VAL A 19 15.84 -0.81 -11.67
CA VAL A 19 14.73 -0.79 -12.61
C VAL A 19 13.94 0.49 -12.35
N SER A 20 13.65 1.26 -13.41
CA SER A 20 12.82 2.45 -13.25
C SER A 20 11.47 2.06 -12.63
N ASN A 21 10.92 2.90 -11.77
CA ASN A 21 9.63 2.62 -11.13
C ASN A 21 8.54 2.28 -12.14
N GLU A 22 8.58 2.87 -13.33
CA GLU A 22 7.62 2.62 -14.43
C GLU A 22 7.71 1.19 -14.96
N LEU A 23 8.90 0.69 -15.25
CA LEU A 23 9.11 -0.67 -15.75
C LEU A 23 8.72 -1.72 -14.68
N TYR A 24 9.00 -1.41 -13.42
CA TYR A 24 8.59 -2.27 -12.30
C TYR A 24 7.07 -2.38 -12.20
N PHE A 25 6.37 -1.25 -12.20
CA PHE A 25 4.91 -1.26 -12.07
C PHE A 25 4.21 -1.79 -13.32
N SER A 26 4.76 -1.62 -14.53
CA SER A 26 4.21 -2.26 -15.72
C SER A 26 4.22 -3.78 -15.62
N GLY A 27 5.29 -4.38 -15.08
CA GLY A 27 5.32 -5.82 -14.80
C GLY A 27 4.30 -6.27 -13.76
N VAL A 28 4.10 -5.48 -12.70
CA VAL A 28 3.06 -5.73 -11.69
C VAL A 28 1.67 -5.67 -12.32
N GLU A 29 1.37 -4.64 -13.10
CA GLU A 29 0.09 -4.47 -13.79
C GLU A 29 -0.20 -5.62 -14.75
N GLN A 30 0.80 -6.08 -15.50
CA GLN A 30 0.65 -7.23 -16.41
C GLN A 30 0.24 -8.50 -15.65
N LEU A 31 0.93 -8.83 -14.55
CA LEU A 31 0.59 -10.00 -13.74
C LEU A 31 -0.82 -9.89 -13.12
N LEU A 32 -1.19 -8.69 -12.69
CA LEU A 32 -2.54 -8.43 -12.15
C LEU A 32 -3.62 -8.55 -13.23
N ALA A 33 -3.34 -8.11 -14.47
CA ALA A 33 -4.25 -8.25 -15.61
C ALA A 33 -4.46 -9.72 -16.00
N GLU A 34 -3.45 -10.59 -15.77
CA GLU A 34 -3.58 -12.04 -15.93
C GLU A 34 -4.38 -12.72 -14.79
N GLY A 35 -4.96 -11.94 -13.87
CA GLY A 35 -5.70 -12.44 -12.72
C GLY A 35 -4.83 -13.01 -11.58
N LYS A 36 -3.54 -12.80 -11.64
CA LYS A 36 -2.59 -13.24 -10.60
C LYS A 36 -2.55 -12.26 -9.44
N SER A 37 -2.38 -12.77 -8.21
CA SER A 37 -2.02 -11.93 -7.07
C SER A 37 -0.53 -11.68 -7.07
N VAL A 38 -0.12 -10.44 -6.80
CA VAL A 38 1.27 -10.04 -6.81
C VAL A 38 1.72 -9.65 -5.41
N ARG A 39 2.83 -10.26 -4.95
CA ARG A 39 3.43 -9.91 -3.65
C ARG A 39 4.60 -8.97 -3.88
N ILE A 40 4.55 -7.81 -3.22
CA ILE A 40 5.59 -6.78 -3.30
C ILE A 40 6.00 -6.31 -1.91
N LYS A 41 7.24 -5.88 -1.78
CA LYS A 41 7.74 -5.27 -0.55
C LYS A 41 7.28 -3.82 -0.47
N ALA A 42 6.63 -3.46 0.62
CA ALA A 42 6.21 -2.09 0.85
C ALA A 42 7.41 -1.19 1.10
N LYS A 43 7.46 -0.05 0.43
CA LYS A 43 8.48 0.96 0.60
C LYS A 43 7.88 2.35 0.72
N GLY A 44 8.45 3.14 1.64
CA GLY A 44 7.95 4.46 1.98
C GLY A 44 7.12 4.47 3.26
N ARG A 45 7.13 5.61 3.92
CA ARG A 45 6.55 5.79 5.27
C ARG A 45 5.11 6.31 5.25
N SER A 46 4.54 6.51 4.05
CA SER A 46 3.21 7.09 3.89
C SER A 46 2.08 6.22 4.45
N MET A 47 2.28 4.91 4.58
CA MET A 47 1.29 3.97 5.11
C MET A 47 1.57 3.51 6.54
N GLU A 48 2.57 4.10 7.21
CA GLU A 48 2.78 3.87 8.65
C GLU A 48 1.61 4.43 9.47
N PRO A 49 1.19 3.74 10.52
CA PRO A 49 1.74 2.56 11.18
C PRO A 49 1.23 1.21 10.65
N PHE A 50 0.28 1.20 9.71
CA PHE A 50 -0.40 -0.03 9.26
C PHE A 50 0.47 -0.87 8.34
N ILE A 51 1.22 -0.26 7.42
CA ILE A 51 2.20 -0.93 6.55
C ILE A 51 3.55 -0.27 6.79
N ARG A 52 4.53 -1.07 7.23
CA ARG A 52 5.84 -0.58 7.67
C ARG A 52 6.85 -0.58 6.53
N ASP A 53 7.54 0.54 6.38
CA ASP A 53 8.59 0.73 5.39
C ASP A 53 9.66 -0.37 5.46
N GLY A 54 9.93 -1.01 4.32
CA GLY A 54 10.99 -2.02 4.17
C GLY A 54 10.86 -3.29 4.99
N ARG A 55 9.81 -3.41 5.83
CA ARG A 55 9.58 -4.56 6.73
C ARG A 55 8.40 -5.42 6.32
N ASP A 56 7.34 -4.77 5.83
CA ASP A 56 6.12 -5.47 5.44
C ASP A 56 6.13 -5.74 3.93
N GLU A 57 5.54 -6.86 3.56
CA GLU A 57 5.18 -7.13 2.18
C GLU A 57 3.67 -7.09 2.06
N ILE A 58 3.18 -6.71 0.90
CA ILE A 58 1.75 -6.64 0.61
C ILE A 58 1.41 -7.56 -0.56
N VAL A 59 0.24 -8.15 -0.50
CA VAL A 59 -0.33 -8.92 -1.61
C VAL A 59 -1.42 -8.08 -2.26
N LEU A 60 -1.27 -7.86 -3.55
CA LEU A 60 -2.15 -7.09 -4.40
C LEU A 60 -3.01 -8.02 -5.25
N ALA A 61 -4.28 -7.69 -5.43
CA ALA A 61 -5.16 -8.34 -6.38
C ALA A 61 -5.97 -7.28 -7.14
N ALA A 62 -6.14 -7.48 -8.45
CA ALA A 62 -7.00 -6.67 -9.30
C ALA A 62 -8.46 -7.17 -9.30
N GLY A 63 -9.35 -6.41 -9.93
CA GLY A 63 -10.76 -6.79 -10.07
C GLY A 63 -11.60 -6.66 -8.79
N ILE A 64 -11.04 -6.12 -7.72
CA ILE A 64 -11.74 -5.88 -6.46
C ILE A 64 -12.17 -4.41 -6.40
N ALA A 65 -13.45 -4.16 -6.13
CA ALA A 65 -13.97 -2.81 -6.02
C ALA A 65 -13.31 -2.05 -4.85
N PRO A 66 -12.92 -0.77 -5.08
CA PRO A 66 -12.46 0.07 -3.98
C PRO A 66 -13.60 0.41 -3.03
N GLU A 67 -13.33 0.32 -1.74
CA GLU A 67 -14.25 0.72 -0.67
C GLU A 67 -13.54 1.65 0.31
N ILE A 68 -14.30 2.52 0.98
CA ILE A 68 -13.75 3.39 2.02
C ILE A 68 -13.12 2.55 3.12
N GLY A 69 -11.87 2.87 3.43
CA GLY A 69 -11.05 2.14 4.40
C GLY A 69 -10.10 1.11 3.79
N ARG A 70 -10.30 0.66 2.55
CA ARG A 70 -9.37 -0.23 1.85
C ARG A 70 -8.10 0.50 1.44
N THR A 71 -7.00 -0.23 1.44
CA THR A 71 -5.72 0.24 0.89
C THR A 71 -5.60 -0.23 -0.56
N VAL A 72 -5.32 0.71 -1.45
CA VAL A 72 -5.25 0.47 -2.90
C VAL A 72 -3.91 0.93 -3.47
N LEU A 73 -3.48 0.27 -4.54
CA LEU A 73 -2.46 0.76 -5.44
C LEU A 73 -3.18 1.51 -6.57
N ALA A 74 -2.87 2.78 -6.77
CA ALA A 74 -3.56 3.62 -7.75
C ALA A 74 -2.60 4.54 -8.49
N ARG A 75 -2.96 4.87 -9.72
CA ARG A 75 -2.30 5.89 -10.53
C ARG A 75 -2.91 7.24 -10.21
N THR A 76 -2.08 8.22 -9.92
CA THR A 76 -2.48 9.60 -9.63
C THR A 76 -1.65 10.56 -10.49
N ALA A 77 -1.98 11.84 -10.46
CA ALA A 77 -1.20 12.89 -11.14
C ALA A 77 0.26 12.95 -10.65
N GLU A 78 0.53 12.48 -9.42
CA GLU A 78 1.88 12.47 -8.83
C GLU A 78 2.62 11.13 -9.04
N GLY A 79 2.03 10.18 -9.76
CA GLY A 79 2.55 8.84 -10.00
C GLY A 79 1.75 7.74 -9.32
N ILE A 80 2.35 6.55 -9.20
CA ILE A 80 1.70 5.39 -8.58
C ILE A 80 1.89 5.46 -7.07
N VAL A 81 0.78 5.40 -6.34
CA VAL A 81 0.74 5.47 -4.87
C VAL A 81 0.03 4.26 -4.25
N LEU A 82 0.47 3.89 -3.06
CA LEU A 82 -0.21 2.91 -2.21
C LEU A 82 -0.83 3.67 -1.05
N HIS A 83 -2.14 3.93 -1.11
CA HIS A 83 -2.82 4.75 -0.11
C HIS A 83 -4.19 4.18 0.26
N ARG A 84 -4.76 4.69 1.36
CA ARG A 84 -6.09 4.31 1.84
C ARG A 84 -7.17 5.15 1.17
N VAL A 85 -8.24 4.49 0.74
CA VAL A 85 -9.46 5.14 0.26
C VAL A 85 -10.16 5.82 1.44
N ILE A 86 -10.31 7.13 1.38
CA ILE A 86 -10.96 7.92 2.45
C ILE A 86 -12.32 8.50 2.02
N LYS A 87 -12.56 8.62 0.72
CA LYS A 87 -13.82 9.14 0.17
C LYS A 87 -14.03 8.58 -1.24
N ILE A 88 -15.29 8.36 -1.61
CA ILE A 88 -15.71 7.97 -2.96
C ILE A 88 -16.93 8.81 -3.32
N GLU A 89 -16.88 9.51 -4.44
CA GLU A 89 -17.96 10.32 -5.01
C GLU A 89 -18.13 9.97 -6.48
N GLY A 90 -19.12 9.16 -6.81
CA GLY A 90 -19.31 8.66 -8.17
C GLY A 90 -18.09 7.88 -8.64
N THR A 91 -17.41 8.37 -9.67
CA THR A 91 -16.17 7.81 -10.20
C THR A 91 -14.91 8.32 -9.51
N ALA A 92 -14.99 9.46 -8.79
CA ALA A 92 -13.86 10.05 -8.13
C ALA A 92 -13.55 9.35 -6.79
N VAL A 93 -12.27 9.06 -6.56
CA VAL A 93 -11.75 8.42 -5.35
C VAL A 93 -10.70 9.30 -4.73
N THR A 94 -10.86 9.63 -3.45
CA THR A 94 -9.86 10.37 -2.68
C THR A 94 -9.06 9.40 -1.82
N LEU A 95 -7.75 9.52 -1.93
CA LEU A 95 -6.76 8.67 -1.26
C LEU A 95 -5.96 9.46 -0.23
N MET A 96 -5.52 8.79 0.82
CA MET A 96 -4.64 9.37 1.82
C MET A 96 -3.72 8.30 2.42
N GLY A 97 -2.45 8.62 2.55
CA GLY A 97 -1.52 7.78 3.31
C GLY A 97 -1.82 7.83 4.80
N ASP A 98 -1.74 6.69 5.48
CA ASP A 98 -1.98 6.61 6.94
C ASP A 98 -0.97 7.43 7.74
N GLY A 99 0.26 7.57 7.24
CA GLY A 99 1.31 8.40 7.82
C GLY A 99 1.25 9.87 7.41
N ASN A 100 0.35 10.25 6.50
CA ASN A 100 0.17 11.63 6.07
C ASN A 100 -0.76 12.37 7.04
N LEU A 101 -0.46 13.65 7.25
CA LEU A 101 -1.26 14.50 8.15
C LEU A 101 -2.38 15.22 7.39
N TYR A 102 -2.08 15.71 6.19
CA TYR A 102 -2.99 16.57 5.40
C TYR A 102 -3.03 16.21 3.92
N LYS A 103 -1.94 15.64 3.37
CA LYS A 103 -1.83 15.36 1.94
C LYS A 103 -2.82 14.27 1.54
N THR A 104 -3.65 14.60 0.56
CA THR A 104 -4.56 13.67 -0.11
C THR A 104 -4.28 13.70 -1.60
N GLU A 105 -4.52 12.59 -2.26
CA GLU A 105 -4.48 12.47 -3.71
C GLU A 105 -5.88 12.07 -4.22
N SER A 106 -6.17 12.40 -5.48
CA SER A 106 -7.41 12.00 -6.14
C SER A 106 -7.10 11.23 -7.42
N CYS A 107 -7.93 10.25 -7.71
CA CYS A 107 -7.89 9.48 -8.95
C CYS A 107 -9.31 9.07 -9.35
N LEU A 108 -9.47 8.49 -10.53
CA LEU A 108 -10.70 7.84 -10.93
C LEU A 108 -10.72 6.38 -10.46
N ARG A 109 -11.90 5.76 -10.42
CA ARG A 109 -12.01 4.32 -10.09
C ARG A 109 -11.21 3.44 -11.04
N GLU A 110 -11.15 3.81 -12.31
CA GLU A 110 -10.40 3.12 -13.37
C GLU A 110 -8.88 3.22 -13.20
N ASP A 111 -8.40 4.24 -12.48
CA ASP A 111 -6.99 4.41 -12.16
C ASP A 111 -6.52 3.51 -11.00
N ILE A 112 -7.44 2.79 -10.36
CA ILE A 112 -7.10 1.86 -9.29
C ILE A 112 -6.60 0.57 -9.90
N ILE A 113 -5.32 0.30 -9.71
CA ILE A 113 -4.61 -0.85 -10.27
C ILE A 113 -4.95 -2.12 -9.50
N ALA A 114 -4.93 -2.05 -8.17
CA ALA A 114 -5.18 -3.21 -7.31
C ALA A 114 -5.55 -2.81 -5.89
N VAL A 115 -6.12 -3.77 -5.16
CA VAL A 115 -6.42 -3.68 -3.73
C VAL A 115 -5.44 -4.54 -2.93
N VAL A 116 -5.03 -4.08 -1.75
CA VAL A 116 -4.25 -4.89 -0.80
C VAL A 116 -5.16 -5.91 -0.14
N THR A 117 -4.90 -7.18 -0.41
CA THR A 117 -5.66 -8.30 0.16
C THR A 117 -4.99 -8.94 1.36
N ARG A 118 -3.68 -8.81 1.51
CA ARG A 118 -2.91 -9.30 2.66
C ARG A 118 -1.71 -8.41 2.93
N ILE A 119 -1.33 -8.37 4.21
CA ILE A 119 -0.07 -7.77 4.67
C ILE A 119 0.74 -8.89 5.31
N VAL A 120 1.98 -9.07 4.90
CA VAL A 120 2.88 -10.08 5.46
C VAL A 120 3.94 -9.37 6.29
N ARG A 121 3.94 -9.65 7.59
CA ARG A 121 4.85 -9.05 8.57
C ARG A 121 5.57 -10.15 9.34
N ALA A 122 6.92 -10.19 9.24
CA ALA A 122 7.74 -11.21 9.90
C ALA A 122 7.20 -12.64 9.68
N GLY A 123 6.81 -12.97 8.44
CA GLY A 123 6.26 -14.26 8.06
C GLY A 123 4.78 -14.49 8.43
N LYS A 124 4.17 -13.60 9.22
CA LYS A 124 2.75 -13.71 9.59
C LYS A 124 1.88 -12.97 8.58
N SER A 125 0.82 -13.63 8.12
CA SER A 125 -0.19 -13.04 7.24
C SER A 125 -1.25 -12.31 8.05
N ILE A 126 -1.49 -11.05 7.74
CA ILE A 126 -2.52 -10.19 8.34
C ILE A 126 -3.54 -9.92 7.24
N ASP A 127 -4.80 -10.20 7.52
CA ASP A 127 -5.91 -9.84 6.64
C ASP A 127 -6.39 -8.42 6.98
N PRO A 128 -6.17 -7.42 6.08
CA PRO A 128 -6.59 -6.05 6.33
C PRO A 128 -8.13 -5.89 6.36
N GLU A 129 -8.87 -6.88 5.84
CA GLU A 129 -10.34 -6.88 5.83
C GLU A 129 -10.94 -7.51 7.09
N CYS A 130 -10.15 -8.14 7.96
CA CYS A 130 -10.66 -8.66 9.20
C CYS A 130 -11.22 -7.52 10.08
N PHE A 131 -12.23 -7.83 10.88
CA PHE A 131 -12.95 -6.86 11.71
C PHE A 131 -12.02 -5.95 12.53
N MET A 132 -11.00 -6.53 13.16
CA MET A 132 -10.06 -5.78 14.02
C MET A 132 -9.22 -4.78 13.22
N GLU A 133 -8.72 -5.16 12.04
CA GLU A 133 -7.90 -4.26 11.22
C GLU A 133 -8.78 -3.14 10.60
N ARG A 134 -9.98 -3.47 10.15
CA ARG A 134 -10.96 -2.46 9.67
C ARG A 134 -11.36 -1.49 10.79
N PHE A 135 -11.56 -1.98 12.01
CA PHE A 135 -11.88 -1.15 13.16
C PHE A 135 -10.73 -0.19 13.50
N LYS A 136 -9.50 -0.70 13.56
CA LYS A 136 -8.30 0.13 13.76
C LYS A 136 -8.18 1.20 12.66
N ALA A 137 -8.38 0.83 11.40
CA ALA A 137 -8.32 1.76 10.29
C ALA A 137 -9.39 2.86 10.38
N ARG A 138 -10.61 2.52 10.80
CA ARG A 138 -11.69 3.51 11.03
C ARG A 138 -11.35 4.48 12.15
N ILE A 139 -10.89 3.98 13.30
CA ILE A 139 -10.43 4.84 14.40
C ILE A 139 -9.31 5.76 13.90
N TRP A 140 -8.35 5.24 13.14
CA TRP A 140 -7.25 6.02 12.60
C TRP A 140 -7.70 7.12 11.64
N MET A 141 -8.70 6.85 10.82
CA MET A 141 -9.28 7.86 9.93
C MET A 141 -9.99 8.98 10.72
N ILE A 142 -10.67 8.67 11.82
CA ILE A 142 -11.32 9.65 12.68
C ILE A 142 -10.30 10.43 13.51
N ALA A 143 -9.24 9.78 13.97
CA ALA A 143 -8.19 10.39 14.79
C ALA A 143 -7.23 11.33 14.03
N ARG A 144 -7.60 11.82 12.85
CA ARG A 144 -6.77 12.73 12.03
C ARG A 144 -6.10 13.86 12.82
N PRO A 145 -6.82 14.63 13.66
CA PRO A 145 -6.20 15.74 14.39
C PRO A 145 -5.13 15.27 15.39
N LEU A 146 -5.22 14.04 15.87
CA LEU A 146 -4.30 13.43 16.84
C LEU A 146 -3.15 12.65 16.19
N ARG A 147 -3.12 12.51 14.86
CA ARG A 147 -2.08 11.75 14.16
C ARG A 147 -0.67 12.26 14.42
N ARG A 148 -0.48 13.58 14.54
CA ARG A 148 0.86 14.16 14.79
C ARG A 148 1.53 13.57 16.03
N PRO A 149 0.95 13.66 17.23
CA PRO A 149 1.56 13.08 18.43
C PRO A 149 1.62 11.56 18.36
N MET A 150 0.57 10.89 17.83
CA MET A 150 0.53 9.44 17.72
C MET A 150 1.65 8.89 16.81
N LEU A 151 1.88 9.48 15.63
CA LEU A 151 2.96 9.09 14.74
C LEU A 151 4.35 9.39 15.34
N ARG A 152 4.47 10.49 16.10
CA ARG A 152 5.73 10.81 16.79
C ARG A 152 6.06 9.74 17.83
N ILE A 153 5.10 9.37 18.68
CA ILE A 153 5.24 8.32 19.68
C ILE A 153 5.54 6.97 19.00
N TRP A 154 4.76 6.60 18.00
CA TRP A 154 4.95 5.35 17.28
C TRP A 154 6.35 5.23 16.67
N ARG A 155 6.87 6.29 16.06
CA ARG A 155 8.22 6.32 15.47
C ARG A 155 9.36 6.21 16.48
N ILE A 156 9.12 6.55 17.75
CA ILE A 156 10.10 6.35 18.84
C ILE A 156 10.16 4.87 19.24
N PHE A 157 9.01 4.23 19.38
CA PHE A 157 8.91 2.85 19.91
C PHE A 157 8.99 1.74 18.84
N CYS A 158 8.78 2.04 17.58
CA CYS A 158 8.68 1.04 16.51
C CYS A 158 9.78 1.17 15.43
N LYS A 159 10.92 1.77 15.78
CA LYS A 159 12.11 1.83 14.93
C LYS A 159 12.78 0.47 14.76
#